data_0052178b1aa00d440696c8412ff0c1aa
#
_entry.id   0052178b1aa00d440696c8412ff0c1aa
#
_cell.length_a   1.000
_cell.length_b   1.000
_cell.length_c   1.000
_cell.angle_alpha   90.00
_cell.angle_beta   90.00
_cell.angle_gamma   90.00
#
_symmetry.space_group_name_H-M   'P 1'
#
loop_
_entity.id
_entity.type
_entity.pdbx_description
1 polymer ?
#
loop_
_entity_poly.entity_id
_entity_poly.type
_entity_poly.pdbx_seq_one_letter_code
_entity_poly.pdbx_strand_id
1 'polypeptide(L)'
;MTSKSLTGFLAKSGDITHEARRTRGEHLFQIAFGAVQWPWLLRSLYGGTQAQKRALLARLALGPDALPNLGSWKADTYLLHRIVDVIETARPKTVVELGSGATSLVIAQALALHGGGALHSYDSHAPFVTAMDEWLAENALAAAFRHAPLVQRDVRWPGLWYALTELPGSIDLLVIDGPPWAVHPFARGMAERLFPLIAPGGTILLDDAARPGERYVARRWKRAWPDFDFRYEGAGSKGLLVGTRRPAA
;
A
#
# COMPACT_ATOMS: atom_id res chain seq x y z
N MET A 1 -2.62 -6.94 -23.94
CA MET A 1 -3.54 -6.78 -22.79
C MET A 1 -3.14 -5.48 -22.12
N THR A 2 -4.04 -4.53 -21.98
CA THR A 2 -3.72 -3.29 -21.27
C THR A 2 -3.60 -3.58 -19.77
N SER A 3 -2.69 -2.88 -19.06
CA SER A 3 -2.51 -2.97 -17.61
C SER A 3 -3.82 -2.83 -16.81
N LYS A 4 -4.81 -2.11 -17.35
CA LYS A 4 -6.18 -2.03 -16.82
C LYS A 4 -6.87 -3.41 -16.69
N SER A 5 -6.56 -4.39 -17.53
CA SER A 5 -7.15 -5.73 -17.45
C SER A 5 -6.60 -6.57 -16.30
N LEU A 6 -5.37 -6.30 -15.86
CA LEU A 6 -4.74 -6.97 -14.71
C LEU A 6 -5.28 -6.45 -13.37
N THR A 7 -5.87 -5.27 -13.35
CA THR A 7 -6.51 -4.68 -12.17
C THR A 7 -8.01 -5.03 -12.05
N GLY A 8 -8.44 -6.21 -12.53
CA GLY A 8 -9.82 -6.70 -12.48
C GLY A 8 -10.48 -6.60 -11.10
N PHE A 9 -11.81 -6.80 -11.02
CA PHE A 9 -12.60 -6.58 -9.80
C PHE A 9 -12.19 -7.52 -8.63
N LEU A 10 -11.76 -8.73 -8.96
CA LEU A 10 -11.25 -9.73 -8.01
C LEU A 10 -9.90 -10.23 -8.53
N ALA A 11 -8.87 -10.20 -7.70
CA ALA A 11 -7.67 -10.95 -7.97
C ALA A 11 -8.04 -12.43 -8.08
N LYS A 12 -7.74 -13.07 -9.21
CA LYS A 12 -7.90 -14.52 -9.34
C LYS A 12 -6.96 -15.16 -8.33
N SER A 13 -7.44 -16.18 -7.61
CA SER A 13 -6.64 -16.88 -6.59
C SER A 13 -5.33 -17.47 -7.12
N GLY A 14 -5.20 -17.66 -8.44
CA GLY A 14 -3.98 -18.07 -9.12
C GLY A 14 -2.95 -16.97 -9.34
N ASP A 15 -3.35 -15.69 -9.19
CA ASP A 15 -2.43 -14.55 -9.38
C ASP A 15 -1.63 -14.25 -8.10
N ILE A 16 -1.97 -14.90 -6.98
CA ILE A 16 -1.23 -14.82 -5.71
C ILE A 16 -0.39 -16.09 -5.58
N THR A 17 0.59 -16.24 -6.43
CA THR A 17 1.54 -17.35 -6.33
C THR A 17 2.50 -17.08 -5.18
N HIS A 18 2.32 -17.83 -4.09
CA HIS A 18 3.27 -17.88 -3.00
C HIS A 18 4.22 -19.04 -3.24
N GLU A 19 5.46 -18.74 -3.53
CA GLU A 19 6.51 -19.75 -3.73
C GLU A 19 6.81 -20.53 -2.43
N ALA A 20 6.42 -20.00 -1.26
CA ALA A 20 6.63 -20.67 0.01
C ALA A 20 5.44 -21.53 0.43
N ARG A 21 5.71 -22.78 0.75
CA ARG A 21 4.71 -23.75 1.25
C ARG A 21 4.22 -23.33 2.63
N ARG A 22 2.90 -23.12 2.77
CA ARG A 22 2.23 -22.90 4.05
C ARG A 22 2.07 -24.22 4.80
N THR A 23 2.18 -24.16 6.13
CA THR A 23 1.79 -25.27 6.98
C THR A 23 0.25 -25.42 7.01
N ARG A 24 -0.25 -26.62 7.31
CA ARG A 24 -1.70 -26.85 7.48
C ARG A 24 -2.29 -25.94 8.59
N GLY A 25 -1.52 -25.69 9.65
CA GLY A 25 -1.93 -24.81 10.75
C GLY A 25 -2.07 -23.35 10.33
N GLU A 26 -1.15 -22.83 9.52
CA GLU A 26 -1.25 -21.46 8.96
C GLU A 26 -2.48 -21.32 8.05
N HIS A 27 -2.77 -22.34 7.26
CA HIS A 27 -3.95 -22.33 6.39
C HIS A 27 -5.25 -22.29 7.19
N LEU A 28 -5.39 -23.14 8.23
CA LEU A 28 -6.54 -23.14 9.13
C LEU A 28 -6.69 -21.81 9.88
N PHE A 29 -5.59 -21.26 10.37
CA PHE A 29 -5.58 -19.95 11.02
C PHE A 29 -6.08 -18.86 10.07
N GLN A 30 -5.62 -18.87 8.83
CA GLN A 30 -6.03 -17.88 7.82
C GLN A 30 -7.52 -17.98 7.50
N ILE A 31 -8.08 -19.20 7.38
CA ILE A 31 -9.52 -19.39 7.15
C ILE A 31 -10.32 -18.86 8.35
N ALA A 32 -9.94 -19.23 9.57
CA ALA A 32 -10.62 -18.77 10.77
C ALA A 32 -10.54 -17.25 10.94
N PHE A 33 -9.37 -16.66 10.67
CA PHE A 33 -9.21 -15.23 10.74
C PHE A 33 -9.97 -14.50 9.61
N GLY A 34 -10.03 -15.08 8.41
CA GLY A 34 -10.86 -14.61 7.31
C GLY A 34 -12.34 -14.52 7.70
N ALA A 35 -12.85 -15.53 8.43
CA ALA A 35 -14.21 -15.52 8.97
C ALA A 35 -14.44 -14.39 10.00
N VAL A 36 -13.41 -14.04 10.79
CA VAL A 36 -13.51 -12.91 11.75
C VAL A 36 -13.53 -11.57 11.03
N GLN A 37 -12.74 -11.42 9.96
CA GLN A 37 -12.58 -10.12 9.29
C GLN A 37 -13.51 -9.91 8.09
N TRP A 38 -14.39 -10.87 7.76
CA TRP A 38 -15.25 -10.78 6.57
C TRP A 38 -16.13 -9.49 6.50
N PRO A 39 -16.65 -8.92 7.63
CA PRO A 39 -17.42 -7.68 7.55
C PRO A 39 -16.58 -6.50 6.99
N TRP A 40 -15.31 -6.43 7.38
CA TRP A 40 -14.39 -5.40 6.86
C TRP A 40 -14.01 -5.67 5.41
N LEU A 41 -13.88 -6.94 5.00
CA LEU A 41 -13.65 -7.30 3.60
C LEU A 41 -14.84 -6.91 2.73
N LEU A 42 -16.08 -7.14 3.17
CA LEU A 42 -17.27 -6.67 2.47
C LEU A 42 -17.32 -5.15 2.37
N ARG A 43 -17.05 -4.43 3.46
CA ARG A 43 -16.99 -2.97 3.44
C ARG A 43 -15.92 -2.46 2.47
N SER A 44 -14.78 -3.13 2.36
CA SER A 44 -13.69 -2.75 1.47
C SER A 44 -14.04 -2.90 -0.02
N LEU A 45 -15.12 -3.62 -0.38
CA LEU A 45 -15.60 -3.68 -1.76
C LEU A 45 -16.01 -2.29 -2.28
N TYR A 46 -16.42 -1.40 -1.37
CA TYR A 46 -16.76 -0.03 -1.71
C TYR A 46 -15.50 0.83 -1.81
N GLY A 47 -15.18 1.29 -3.02
CA GLY A 47 -13.97 2.08 -3.29
C GLY A 47 -14.16 3.59 -3.18
N GLY A 48 -15.29 4.07 -2.70
CA GLY A 48 -15.67 5.47 -2.67
C GLY A 48 -16.69 5.84 -3.76
N THR A 49 -17.16 7.08 -3.73
CA THR A 49 -18.16 7.58 -4.70
C THR A 49 -17.52 7.96 -6.04
N GLN A 50 -18.33 7.95 -7.11
CA GLN A 50 -17.88 8.46 -8.41
C GLN A 50 -17.53 9.96 -8.36
N ALA A 51 -18.18 10.72 -7.48
CA ALA A 51 -17.85 12.13 -7.28
C ALA A 51 -16.46 12.30 -6.66
N GLN A 52 -16.10 11.50 -5.64
CA GLN A 52 -14.76 11.49 -5.05
C GLN A 52 -13.70 11.07 -6.06
N LYS A 53 -13.97 10.03 -6.86
CA LYS A 53 -13.05 9.61 -7.93
C LYS A 53 -12.83 10.72 -8.96
N ARG A 54 -13.91 11.37 -9.43
CA ARG A 54 -13.80 12.49 -10.37
C ARG A 54 -13.03 13.68 -9.78
N ALA A 55 -13.28 14.02 -8.52
CA ALA A 55 -12.54 15.08 -7.83
C ALA A 55 -11.03 14.75 -7.74
N LEU A 56 -10.67 13.49 -7.44
CA LEU A 56 -9.28 13.05 -7.43
C LEU A 56 -8.63 13.16 -8.81
N LEU A 57 -9.30 12.67 -9.85
CA LEU A 57 -8.78 12.73 -11.22
C LEU A 57 -8.60 14.18 -11.71
N ALA A 58 -9.56 15.06 -11.40
CA ALA A 58 -9.44 16.50 -11.70
C ALA A 58 -8.26 17.15 -10.97
N ARG A 59 -8.06 16.83 -9.66
CA ARG A 59 -6.94 17.33 -8.85
C ARG A 59 -5.59 16.91 -9.43
N LEU A 60 -5.52 15.72 -10.05
CA LEU A 60 -4.33 15.16 -10.64
C LEU A 60 -4.18 15.47 -12.14
N ALA A 61 -5.08 16.26 -12.72
CA ALA A 61 -5.15 16.50 -14.16
C ALA A 61 -5.14 15.21 -15.01
N LEU A 62 -5.77 14.14 -14.50
CA LEU A 62 -5.89 12.85 -15.17
C LEU A 62 -7.24 12.72 -15.89
N GLY A 63 -7.25 12.00 -17.00
CA GLY A 63 -8.47 11.68 -17.73
C GLY A 63 -9.48 10.85 -16.91
N PRO A 64 -10.78 10.87 -17.26
CA PRO A 64 -11.84 10.22 -16.49
C PRO A 64 -11.65 8.71 -16.34
N ASP A 65 -10.97 8.09 -17.27
CA ASP A 65 -10.72 6.64 -17.32
C ASP A 65 -9.30 6.25 -16.86
N ALA A 66 -8.51 7.19 -16.32
CA ALA A 66 -7.14 6.92 -15.91
C ALA A 66 -7.04 5.88 -14.79
N LEU A 67 -8.01 5.86 -13.87
CA LEU A 67 -8.06 4.89 -12.79
C LEU A 67 -9.12 3.80 -13.03
N PRO A 68 -8.83 2.53 -12.66
CA PRO A 68 -9.82 1.45 -12.70
C PRO A 68 -10.94 1.67 -11.69
N ASN A 69 -11.88 0.74 -11.60
CA ASN A 69 -12.80 0.69 -10.47
C ASN A 69 -12.02 0.47 -9.16
N LEU A 70 -12.26 1.31 -8.17
CA LEU A 70 -11.61 1.30 -6.87
C LEU A 70 -12.35 0.38 -5.88
N GLY A 71 -11.70 0.07 -4.76
CA GLY A 71 -12.23 -0.84 -3.75
C GLY A 71 -11.83 -2.31 -3.96
N SER A 72 -12.30 -3.19 -3.10
CA SER A 72 -11.84 -4.57 -2.99
C SER A 72 -10.36 -4.63 -2.58
N TRP A 73 -9.53 -5.29 -3.35
CA TRP A 73 -8.09 -5.34 -3.13
C TRP A 73 -7.34 -4.08 -3.60
N LYS A 74 -8.01 -3.20 -4.34
CA LYS A 74 -7.48 -1.90 -4.78
C LYS A 74 -7.77 -0.82 -3.74
N ALA A 75 -6.95 0.20 -3.71
CA ALA A 75 -7.15 1.38 -2.87
C ALA A 75 -8.57 1.95 -2.94
N ASP A 76 -9.04 2.59 -1.88
CA ASP A 76 -10.24 3.42 -1.92
C ASP A 76 -9.89 4.89 -2.22
N THR A 77 -10.89 5.68 -2.54
CA THR A 77 -10.70 7.12 -2.85
C THR A 77 -10.11 7.88 -1.67
N TYR A 78 -10.36 7.44 -0.43
CA TYR A 78 -9.86 8.12 0.76
C TYR A 78 -8.33 8.02 0.87
N LEU A 79 -7.79 6.81 0.76
CA LEU A 79 -6.33 6.62 0.73
C LEU A 79 -5.69 7.44 -0.40
N LEU A 80 -6.26 7.40 -1.60
CA LEU A 80 -5.71 8.09 -2.75
C LEU A 80 -5.68 9.62 -2.55
N HIS A 81 -6.75 10.21 -2.00
CA HIS A 81 -6.75 11.64 -1.63
C HIS A 81 -5.71 11.95 -0.56
N ARG A 82 -5.58 11.10 0.47
CA ARG A 82 -4.59 11.30 1.55
C ARG A 82 -3.15 11.24 1.05
N ILE A 83 -2.87 10.35 0.10
CA ILE A 83 -1.55 10.32 -0.58
C ILE A 83 -1.28 11.67 -1.25
N VAL A 84 -2.24 12.21 -2.01
CA VAL A 84 -2.10 13.50 -2.68
C VAL A 84 -1.92 14.64 -1.66
N ASP A 85 -2.71 14.64 -0.56
CA ASP A 85 -2.57 15.64 0.51
C ASP A 85 -1.15 15.68 1.09
N VAL A 86 -0.58 14.50 1.38
CA VAL A 86 0.80 14.40 1.90
C VAL A 86 1.80 14.90 0.88
N ILE A 87 1.67 14.51 -0.39
CA ILE A 87 2.60 14.93 -1.45
C ILE A 87 2.54 16.44 -1.68
N GLU A 88 1.33 17.02 -1.75
CA GLU A 88 1.18 18.48 -1.91
C GLU A 88 1.79 19.26 -0.74
N THR A 89 1.58 18.77 0.48
CA THR A 89 1.99 19.50 1.70
C THR A 89 3.48 19.30 1.99
N ALA A 90 3.95 18.05 1.99
CA ALA A 90 5.31 17.70 2.41
C ALA A 90 6.32 17.70 1.26
N ARG A 91 5.87 17.60 0.00
CA ARG A 91 6.74 17.52 -1.19
C ARG A 91 7.86 16.50 -1.04
N PRO A 92 7.54 15.23 -0.76
CA PRO A 92 8.52 14.20 -0.47
C PRO A 92 9.46 14.00 -1.66
N LYS A 93 10.76 13.83 -1.38
CA LYS A 93 11.77 13.53 -2.39
C LYS A 93 11.88 12.04 -2.66
N THR A 94 11.57 11.23 -1.66
CA THR A 94 11.65 9.77 -1.75
C THR A 94 10.37 9.15 -1.20
N VAL A 95 9.64 8.48 -2.08
CA VAL A 95 8.44 7.72 -1.74
C VAL A 95 8.72 6.24 -1.93
N VAL A 96 8.42 5.44 -0.92
CA VAL A 96 8.44 3.98 -1.00
C VAL A 96 7.01 3.46 -0.93
N GLU A 97 6.66 2.59 -1.85
CA GLU A 97 5.36 1.91 -1.91
C GLU A 97 5.55 0.39 -1.81
N LEU A 98 4.74 -0.23 -0.97
CA LEU A 98 4.65 -1.68 -0.83
C LEU A 98 3.28 -2.16 -1.29
N GLY A 99 3.25 -2.88 -2.41
CA GLY A 99 2.03 -3.24 -3.14
C GLY A 99 1.68 -2.21 -4.20
N SER A 100 2.10 -2.47 -5.43
CA SER A 100 1.85 -1.60 -6.59
C SER A 100 0.37 -1.60 -6.99
N GLY A 101 -0.09 -0.52 -7.64
CA GLY A 101 -1.46 -0.47 -8.13
C GLY A 101 -1.96 0.94 -8.50
N ALA A 102 -3.22 1.21 -8.21
CA ALA A 102 -3.81 2.53 -8.41
C ALA A 102 -3.06 3.63 -7.62
N THR A 103 -2.49 3.27 -6.48
CA THR A 103 -1.64 4.13 -5.65
C THR A 103 -0.39 4.57 -6.39
N SER A 104 0.23 3.69 -7.17
CA SER A 104 1.45 4.00 -7.94
C SER A 104 1.21 5.12 -8.96
N LEU A 105 0.10 5.05 -9.74
CA LEU A 105 -0.26 6.10 -10.69
C LEU A 105 -0.52 7.43 -9.98
N VAL A 106 -1.28 7.39 -8.87
CA VAL A 106 -1.61 8.59 -8.09
C VAL A 106 -0.36 9.23 -7.49
N ILE A 107 0.55 8.42 -6.92
CA ILE A 107 1.81 8.91 -6.36
C ILE A 107 2.67 9.55 -7.46
N ALA A 108 2.92 8.83 -8.56
CA ALA A 108 3.77 9.32 -9.63
C ALA A 108 3.24 10.62 -10.24
N GLN A 109 1.92 10.70 -10.49
CA GLN A 109 1.30 11.91 -11.03
C GLN A 109 1.33 13.08 -10.03
N ALA A 110 1.06 12.82 -8.74
CA ALA A 110 1.14 13.85 -7.71
C ALA A 110 2.56 14.40 -7.56
N LEU A 111 3.58 13.52 -7.58
CA LEU A 111 4.98 13.93 -7.55
C LEU A 111 5.34 14.81 -8.76
N ALA A 112 4.90 14.44 -9.95
CA ALA A 112 5.13 15.23 -11.17
C ALA A 112 4.52 16.64 -11.07
N LEU A 113 3.33 16.76 -10.48
CA LEU A 113 2.63 18.04 -10.32
C LEU A 113 3.18 18.91 -9.19
N HIS A 114 3.69 18.32 -8.10
CA HIS A 114 4.00 19.04 -6.86
C HIS A 114 5.49 19.11 -6.51
N GLY A 115 6.37 19.10 -7.50
CA GLY A 115 7.76 19.46 -7.30
C GLY A 115 8.76 18.31 -7.39
N GLY A 116 8.31 17.21 -7.96
CA GLY A 116 9.17 16.05 -8.24
C GLY A 116 9.45 15.23 -6.98
N GLY A 117 10.14 14.13 -7.21
CA GLY A 117 10.47 13.11 -6.22
C GLY A 117 10.57 11.76 -6.92
N ALA A 118 11.16 10.77 -6.26
CA ALA A 118 11.32 9.43 -6.81
C ALA A 118 10.33 8.48 -6.13
N LEU A 119 9.57 7.71 -6.91
CA LEU A 119 8.76 6.58 -6.45
C LEU A 119 9.55 5.29 -6.60
N HIS A 120 9.74 4.58 -5.50
CA HIS A 120 10.26 3.21 -5.43
C HIS A 120 9.12 2.29 -5.03
N SER A 121 8.58 1.54 -5.98
CA SER A 121 7.44 0.65 -5.77
C SER A 121 7.86 -0.81 -5.82
N TYR A 122 7.42 -1.59 -4.83
CA TYR A 122 7.76 -3.00 -4.66
C TYR A 122 6.51 -3.84 -4.68
N ASP A 123 6.50 -4.87 -5.53
CA ASP A 123 5.42 -5.86 -5.58
C ASP A 123 5.97 -7.29 -5.69
N SER A 124 5.21 -8.24 -5.18
CA SER A 124 5.58 -9.66 -5.17
C SER A 124 5.24 -10.40 -6.45
N HIS A 125 4.49 -9.79 -7.36
CA HIS A 125 4.02 -10.43 -8.60
C HIS A 125 4.74 -9.85 -9.82
N ALA A 126 5.75 -10.55 -10.33
CA ALA A 126 6.61 -10.05 -11.41
C ALA A 126 5.85 -9.60 -12.67
N PRO A 127 4.85 -10.35 -13.21
CA PRO A 127 4.06 -9.89 -14.35
C PRO A 127 3.30 -8.59 -14.08
N PHE A 128 2.89 -8.37 -12.82
CA PHE A 128 2.19 -7.14 -12.44
C PHE A 128 3.14 -5.95 -12.38
N VAL A 129 4.38 -6.16 -11.90
CA VAL A 129 5.44 -5.13 -11.92
C VAL A 129 5.67 -4.62 -13.34
N THR A 130 5.82 -5.52 -14.31
CA THR A 130 5.99 -5.14 -15.74
C THR A 130 4.77 -4.36 -16.25
N ALA A 131 3.56 -4.82 -15.96
CA ALA A 131 2.34 -4.15 -16.40
C ALA A 131 2.17 -2.77 -15.77
N MET A 132 2.64 -2.57 -14.54
CA MET A 132 2.60 -1.27 -13.85
C MET A 132 3.60 -0.28 -14.47
N ASP A 133 4.77 -0.75 -14.84
CA ASP A 133 5.78 0.07 -15.53
C ASP A 133 5.25 0.55 -16.88
N GLU A 134 4.68 -0.38 -17.68
CA GLU A 134 4.02 -0.04 -18.94
C GLU A 134 2.88 0.98 -18.75
N TRP A 135 2.03 0.78 -17.73
CA TRP A 135 0.91 1.67 -17.47
C TRP A 135 1.35 3.10 -17.09
N LEU A 136 2.41 3.25 -16.30
CA LEU A 136 2.96 4.56 -15.99
C LEU A 136 3.57 5.21 -17.26
N ALA A 137 4.29 4.44 -18.06
CA ALA A 137 4.85 4.93 -19.31
C ALA A 137 3.77 5.43 -20.30
N GLU A 138 2.60 4.74 -20.40
CA GLU A 138 1.44 5.19 -21.16
C GLU A 138 0.92 6.58 -20.72
N ASN A 139 1.16 6.95 -19.45
CA ASN A 139 0.77 8.24 -18.88
C ASN A 139 1.95 9.24 -18.83
N ALA A 140 3.07 8.97 -19.52
CA ALA A 140 4.30 9.76 -19.49
C ALA A 140 4.86 9.96 -18.07
N LEU A 141 4.69 8.97 -17.21
CA LEU A 141 5.16 8.93 -15.82
C LEU A 141 6.23 7.84 -15.67
N ALA A 142 7.03 7.95 -14.63
CA ALA A 142 8.05 6.97 -14.30
C ALA A 142 8.06 6.66 -12.80
N ALA A 143 8.40 5.40 -12.48
CA ALA A 143 8.70 4.93 -11.14
C ALA A 143 9.78 3.85 -11.21
N ALA A 144 10.47 3.61 -10.10
CA ALA A 144 11.37 2.47 -9.99
C ALA A 144 10.57 1.26 -9.47
N PHE A 145 9.93 0.52 -10.37
CA PHE A 145 9.24 -0.72 -10.02
C PHE A 145 10.23 -1.86 -9.82
N ARG A 146 10.03 -2.63 -8.74
CA ARG A 146 10.88 -3.77 -8.41
C ARG A 146 10.06 -4.98 -8.01
N HIS A 147 10.38 -6.11 -8.62
CA HIS A 147 9.88 -7.39 -8.16
C HIS A 147 10.54 -7.76 -6.83
N ALA A 148 9.74 -7.93 -5.79
CA ALA A 148 10.17 -8.29 -4.46
C ALA A 148 9.41 -9.56 -4.01
N PRO A 149 9.92 -10.77 -4.34
CA PRO A 149 9.25 -12.01 -4.00
C PRO A 149 9.05 -12.14 -2.49
N LEU A 150 7.97 -12.83 -2.10
CA LEU A 150 7.65 -13.02 -0.68
C LEU A 150 8.49 -14.17 -0.11
N VAL A 151 9.25 -13.87 0.94
CA VAL A 151 10.11 -14.82 1.65
C VAL A 151 9.88 -14.71 3.15
N GLN A 152 10.05 -15.81 3.90
CA GLN A 152 9.97 -15.77 5.34
C GLN A 152 11.22 -15.09 5.93
N ARG A 153 11.06 -14.06 6.76
CA ARG A 153 12.19 -13.24 7.21
C ARG A 153 12.22 -12.86 8.70
N ASP A 154 11.14 -12.99 9.45
CA ASP A 154 11.15 -12.53 10.83
C ASP A 154 10.34 -13.45 11.74
N VAL A 155 10.90 -13.75 12.91
CA VAL A 155 10.20 -14.49 13.98
C VAL A 155 9.19 -13.62 14.75
N ARG A 156 9.31 -12.29 14.67
CA ARG A 156 8.41 -11.36 15.36
C ARG A 156 7.07 -11.17 14.68
N TRP A 157 7.05 -11.37 13.36
CA TRP A 157 5.86 -11.25 12.52
C TRP A 157 5.66 -12.53 11.72
N PRO A 158 4.54 -13.22 11.87
CA PRO A 158 4.24 -14.41 11.09
C PRO A 158 3.90 -14.05 9.64
N GLY A 159 4.08 -15.02 8.75
CA GLY A 159 3.81 -14.89 7.32
C GLY A 159 5.06 -14.55 6.51
N LEU A 160 4.82 -14.28 5.24
CA LEU A 160 5.85 -13.95 4.27
C LEU A 160 5.95 -12.44 4.11
N TRP A 161 7.13 -11.98 3.77
CA TRP A 161 7.43 -10.58 3.53
C TRP A 161 8.30 -10.39 2.30
N TYR A 162 8.27 -9.20 1.74
CA TYR A 162 9.04 -8.82 0.57
C TYR A 162 10.56 -8.99 0.75
N ALA A 163 11.22 -9.61 -0.21
CA ALA A 163 12.67 -9.59 -0.35
C ALA A 163 13.10 -8.25 -0.96
N LEU A 164 13.05 -7.18 -0.17
CA LEU A 164 13.36 -5.83 -0.62
C LEU A 164 14.85 -5.71 -0.96
N THR A 165 15.14 -5.18 -2.12
CA THR A 165 16.49 -4.84 -2.62
C THR A 165 16.53 -3.38 -3.03
N GLU A 166 17.72 -2.80 -3.11
CA GLU A 166 17.92 -1.43 -3.59
C GLU A 166 17.02 -0.39 -2.90
N LEU A 167 16.92 -0.48 -1.58
CA LEU A 167 16.19 0.50 -0.78
C LEU A 167 16.89 1.85 -0.82
N PRO A 168 16.13 2.97 -0.88
CA PRO A 168 16.69 4.30 -0.71
C PRO A 168 17.25 4.47 0.71
N GLY A 169 18.25 5.32 0.86
CA GLY A 169 18.89 5.60 2.15
C GLY A 169 18.00 6.40 3.12
N SER A 170 16.99 7.11 2.60
CA SER A 170 16.00 7.86 3.38
C SER A 170 14.65 7.79 2.70
N ILE A 171 13.56 7.81 3.48
CA ILE A 171 12.17 7.72 3.02
C ILE A 171 11.38 8.88 3.63
N ASP A 172 10.76 9.70 2.80
CA ASP A 172 9.90 10.80 3.26
C ASP A 172 8.44 10.38 3.37
N LEU A 173 8.00 9.46 2.49
CA LEU A 173 6.65 8.88 2.51
C LEU A 173 6.73 7.37 2.28
N LEU A 174 6.17 6.59 3.20
CA LEU A 174 6.01 5.14 3.06
C LEU A 174 4.52 4.81 2.93
N VAL A 175 4.12 4.25 1.80
CA VAL A 175 2.75 3.76 1.55
C VAL A 175 2.74 2.23 1.62
N ILE A 176 1.87 1.66 2.45
CA ILE A 176 1.79 0.23 2.72
C ILE A 176 0.39 -0.27 2.35
N ASP A 177 0.25 -0.82 1.16
CA ASP A 177 -0.97 -1.48 0.66
C ASP A 177 -0.76 -2.99 0.42
N GLY A 178 0.46 -3.49 0.58
CA GLY A 178 0.84 -4.89 0.47
C GLY A 178 1.71 -5.39 1.64
N PRO A 179 1.92 -6.70 1.73
CA PRO A 179 1.31 -7.76 0.92
C PRO A 179 -0.17 -7.96 1.28
N PRO A 180 -0.95 -8.66 0.43
CA PRO A 180 -2.36 -8.91 0.71
C PRO A 180 -2.53 -9.75 1.99
N TRP A 181 -3.64 -9.51 2.73
CA TRP A 181 -3.96 -10.24 3.97
C TRP A 181 -4.02 -11.77 3.78
N ALA A 182 -4.26 -12.21 2.54
CA ALA A 182 -4.25 -13.62 2.18
C ALA A 182 -2.87 -14.29 2.36
N VAL A 183 -1.79 -13.51 2.42
CA VAL A 183 -0.44 -14.02 2.79
C VAL A 183 -0.44 -14.38 4.27
N HIS A 184 -0.72 -13.42 5.12
CA HIS A 184 -0.96 -13.56 6.55
C HIS A 184 -1.60 -12.27 7.08
N PRO A 185 -2.61 -12.33 7.98
CA PRO A 185 -3.27 -11.12 8.51
C PRO A 185 -2.35 -10.09 9.17
N PHE A 186 -1.16 -10.49 9.60
CA PHE A 186 -0.18 -9.62 10.27
C PHE A 186 1.06 -9.33 9.43
N ALA A 187 1.11 -9.78 8.17
CA ALA A 187 2.31 -9.66 7.34
C ALA A 187 2.76 -8.20 7.15
N ARG A 188 1.81 -7.26 7.02
CA ARG A 188 2.13 -5.82 6.89
C ARG A 188 2.87 -5.26 8.11
N GLY A 189 2.84 -5.93 9.25
CA GLY A 189 3.62 -5.57 10.44
C GLY A 189 5.12 -5.52 10.20
N MET A 190 5.64 -6.34 9.29
CA MET A 190 7.05 -6.34 8.93
C MET A 190 7.54 -5.06 8.25
N ALA A 191 6.64 -4.17 7.80
CA ALA A 191 7.01 -2.85 7.26
C ALA A 191 7.75 -1.98 8.29
N GLU A 192 7.64 -2.28 9.59
CA GLU A 192 8.44 -1.59 10.63
C GLU A 192 9.96 -1.68 10.40
N ARG A 193 10.42 -2.63 9.57
CA ARG A 193 11.84 -2.74 9.19
C ARG A 193 12.33 -1.54 8.37
N LEU A 194 11.42 -0.81 7.74
CA LEU A 194 11.72 0.42 7.01
C LEU A 194 11.68 1.67 7.90
N PHE A 195 11.14 1.60 9.12
CA PHE A 195 10.98 2.75 9.99
C PHE A 195 12.28 3.46 10.36
N PRO A 196 13.42 2.76 10.54
CA PRO A 196 14.71 3.44 10.72
C PRO A 196 15.09 4.34 9.55
N LEU A 197 14.62 4.04 8.32
CA LEU A 197 14.89 4.83 7.12
C LEU A 197 13.94 6.01 6.93
N ILE A 198 12.83 6.10 7.69
CA ILE A 198 11.90 7.23 7.59
C ILE A 198 12.60 8.50 8.08
N ALA A 199 12.61 9.54 7.27
CA ALA A 199 13.18 10.83 7.64
C ALA A 199 12.42 11.46 8.84
N PRO A 200 13.07 12.30 9.66
CA PRO A 200 12.35 13.15 10.62
C PRO A 200 11.26 13.96 9.93
N GLY A 201 10.02 13.92 10.44
CA GLY A 201 8.84 14.50 9.78
C GLY A 201 8.23 13.63 8.68
N GLY A 202 8.89 12.53 8.29
CA GLY A 202 8.41 11.61 7.27
C GLY A 202 7.12 10.89 7.70
N THR A 203 6.34 10.49 6.72
CA THR A 203 4.98 9.97 6.91
C THR A 203 4.87 8.51 6.48
N ILE A 204 4.08 7.74 7.24
CA ILE A 204 3.68 6.36 6.94
C ILE A 204 2.18 6.35 6.73
N LEU A 205 1.72 5.72 5.65
CA LEU A 205 0.31 5.44 5.37
C LEU A 205 0.12 3.91 5.28
N LEU A 206 -0.64 3.33 6.22
CA LEU A 206 -1.02 1.91 6.17
C LEU A 206 -2.49 1.80 5.79
N ASP A 207 -2.77 1.21 4.62
CA ASP A 207 -4.14 0.93 4.17
C ASP A 207 -4.79 -0.21 4.98
N ASP A 208 -6.11 -0.31 4.84
CA ASP A 208 -6.93 -1.35 5.48
C ASP A 208 -6.88 -1.34 7.02
N ALA A 209 -6.51 -0.23 7.65
CA ALA A 209 -6.30 -0.13 9.09
C ALA A 209 -7.55 -0.38 9.96
N ALA A 210 -8.74 -0.47 9.35
CA ALA A 210 -9.95 -0.91 10.02
C ALA A 210 -9.97 -2.43 10.31
N ARG A 211 -9.24 -3.24 9.53
CA ARG A 211 -9.22 -4.70 9.69
C ARG A 211 -8.60 -5.11 11.02
N PRO A 212 -9.07 -6.21 11.64
CA PRO A 212 -8.51 -6.71 12.89
C PRO A 212 -7.00 -6.96 12.87
N GLY A 213 -6.46 -7.45 11.73
CA GLY A 213 -5.04 -7.69 11.55
C GLY A 213 -4.21 -6.43 11.63
N GLU A 214 -4.56 -5.43 10.84
CA GLU A 214 -3.88 -4.14 10.78
C GLU A 214 -4.06 -3.35 12.09
N ARG A 215 -5.18 -3.50 12.80
CA ARG A 215 -5.35 -2.94 14.15
C ARG A 215 -4.36 -3.53 15.16
N TYR A 216 -4.12 -4.85 15.07
CA TYR A 216 -3.10 -5.50 15.90
C TYR A 216 -1.70 -4.97 15.56
N VAL A 217 -1.37 -4.85 14.27
CA VAL A 217 -0.13 -4.25 13.78
C VAL A 217 0.04 -2.83 14.35
N ALA A 218 -0.96 -1.99 14.17
CA ALA A 218 -0.95 -0.60 14.66
C ALA A 218 -0.68 -0.50 16.16
N ARG A 219 -1.29 -1.38 16.98
CA ARG A 219 -1.07 -1.40 18.44
C ARG A 219 0.37 -1.77 18.78
N ARG A 220 0.98 -2.73 18.06
CA ARG A 220 2.37 -3.12 18.26
C ARG A 220 3.33 -1.99 17.86
N TRP A 221 3.12 -1.37 16.71
CA TRP A 221 3.92 -0.26 16.24
C TRP A 221 3.89 0.92 17.23
N LYS A 222 2.71 1.31 17.72
CA LYS A 222 2.58 2.37 18.74
C LYS A 222 3.41 2.12 20.00
N ARG A 223 3.60 0.84 20.39
CA ARG A 223 4.42 0.50 21.57
C ARG A 223 5.90 0.43 21.24
N ALA A 224 6.24 -0.10 20.07
CA ALA A 224 7.62 -0.37 19.68
C ALA A 224 8.36 0.87 19.16
N TRP A 225 7.61 1.84 18.63
CA TRP A 225 8.14 3.01 17.95
C TRP A 225 7.61 4.32 18.58
N PRO A 226 8.07 4.69 19.79
CA PRO A 226 7.59 5.88 20.49
C PRO A 226 8.00 7.20 19.83
N ASP A 227 8.94 7.19 18.91
CA ASP A 227 9.35 8.33 18.08
C ASP A 227 8.39 8.61 16.91
N PHE A 228 7.34 7.80 16.75
CA PHE A 228 6.27 8.04 15.80
C PHE A 228 4.96 8.43 16.48
N ASP A 229 4.27 9.37 15.88
CA ASP A 229 2.89 9.69 16.19
C ASP A 229 1.95 8.92 15.25
N PHE A 230 1.25 7.89 15.78
CA PHE A 230 0.30 7.08 15.01
C PHE A 230 -1.14 7.49 15.29
N ARG A 231 -1.86 7.90 14.24
CA ARG A 231 -3.27 8.26 14.27
C ARG A 231 -4.08 7.37 13.34
N TYR A 232 -5.19 6.83 13.84
CA TYR A 232 -6.17 6.10 13.03
C TYR A 232 -7.19 7.08 12.44
N GLU A 233 -7.42 6.98 11.14
CA GLU A 233 -8.44 7.73 10.40
C GLU A 233 -9.51 6.73 9.91
N GLY A 234 -10.73 6.86 10.44
CA GLY A 234 -11.84 5.92 10.14
C GLY A 234 -12.66 6.30 8.91
N ALA A 235 -12.28 7.34 8.19
CA ALA A 235 -12.94 7.73 6.94
C ALA A 235 -12.62 6.73 5.81
N GLY A 236 -13.42 6.78 4.75
CA GLY A 236 -13.32 5.81 3.66
C GLY A 236 -13.95 4.45 4.02
N SER A 237 -13.69 3.46 3.21
CA SER A 237 -14.23 2.10 3.37
C SER A 237 -13.31 1.17 4.14
N LYS A 238 -12.02 1.46 4.15
CA LYS A 238 -10.96 0.57 4.64
C LYS A 238 -10.32 1.05 5.96
N GLY A 239 -10.40 2.35 6.25
CA GLY A 239 -9.65 2.99 7.32
C GLY A 239 -8.16 3.09 7.03
N LEU A 240 -7.51 4.10 7.57
CA LEU A 240 -6.12 4.42 7.34
C LEU A 240 -5.39 4.62 8.67
N LEU A 241 -4.18 4.06 8.81
CA LEU A 241 -3.26 4.47 9.87
C LEU A 241 -2.23 5.43 9.30
N VAL A 242 -2.16 6.60 9.87
CA VAL A 242 -1.14 7.61 9.57
C VAL A 242 -0.12 7.61 10.70
N GLY A 243 1.16 7.44 10.35
CA GLY A 243 2.29 7.57 11.27
C GLY A 243 3.18 8.72 10.81
N THR A 244 3.57 9.60 11.74
CA THR A 244 4.53 10.67 11.44
C THR A 244 5.72 10.53 12.36
N ARG A 245 6.93 10.47 11.82
CA ARG A 245 8.14 10.47 12.64
C ARG A 245 8.36 11.85 13.25
N ARG A 246 8.54 11.90 14.55
CA ARG A 246 8.83 13.17 15.23
C ARG A 246 10.15 13.75 14.75
N PRO A 247 10.28 15.09 14.65
CA PRO A 247 11.58 15.73 14.44
C PRO A 247 12.57 15.27 15.53
N ALA A 248 13.86 15.19 15.17
CA ALA A 248 14.89 15.03 16.18
C ALA A 248 14.86 16.26 17.11
N ALA A 249 14.88 16.01 18.42
CA ALA A 249 14.93 17.07 19.42
C ALA A 249 16.25 17.82 19.34
#